data_2930766392ba83bcdc84af5c4184bd17
#
_entry.id   2930766392ba83bcdc84af5c4184bd17
#
_cell.length_a   1.000
_cell.length_b   1.000
_cell.length_c   1.000
_cell.angle_alpha   90.00
_cell.angle_beta   90.00
_cell.angle_gamma   90.00
#
_symmetry.space_group_name_H-M   'P 1'
#
loop_
_entity.id
_entity.type
_entity.pdbx_description
1 polymer ?
#
loop_
_entity_poly.entity_id
_entity_poly.type
_entity_poly.pdbx_seq_one_letter_code
_entity_poly.pdbx_strand_id
1 'polypeptide(L)'
;MFGKPFSSYLRFAGLSLAIVAGVAFLRLVLSLAGMPTSSVKWVSATVALLVCALVYSALVHTRGFGSYKQILPVVWLQAVAANVVIIAGIVLGILTGRDNIFTVPEFAGGQDGKNWFPHVFGHVIFGGIVGPLVLWGLGSLVMLVAKKVSPGAGTRRSAA
;
A
#
# COMPACT_ATOMS: atom_id res chain seq x y z
N MET A 1 7.54 5.30 -17.15
CA MET A 1 7.81 6.12 -15.95
C MET A 1 9.29 5.96 -15.61
N PHE A 2 10.02 7.04 -15.45
CA PHE A 2 11.45 7.02 -15.07
C PHE A 2 12.31 6.01 -15.84
N GLY A 3 12.17 5.95 -17.16
CA GLY A 3 12.94 5.07 -18.06
C GLY A 3 12.46 3.61 -18.14
N LYS A 4 11.35 3.25 -17.50
CA LYS A 4 10.77 1.89 -17.58
C LYS A 4 9.29 1.95 -17.99
N PRO A 5 8.79 0.96 -18.75
CA PRO A 5 7.37 0.85 -19.06
C PRO A 5 6.57 0.51 -17.80
N PHE A 6 5.29 0.89 -17.76
CA PHE A 6 4.40 0.65 -16.62
C PHE A 6 4.28 -0.84 -16.27
N SER A 7 4.22 -1.68 -17.30
CA SER A 7 4.17 -3.15 -17.14
C SER A 7 5.34 -3.73 -16.36
N SER A 8 6.51 -3.12 -16.44
CA SER A 8 7.69 -3.54 -15.65
C SER A 8 7.48 -3.31 -14.16
N TYR A 9 6.82 -2.20 -13.78
CA TYR A 9 6.48 -1.93 -12.37
C TYR A 9 5.42 -2.90 -11.86
N LEU A 10 4.38 -3.18 -12.65
CA LEU A 10 3.36 -4.17 -12.29
C LEU A 10 3.97 -5.56 -12.09
N ARG A 11 4.84 -5.99 -12.99
CA ARG A 11 5.53 -7.28 -12.88
C ARG A 11 6.46 -7.33 -11.67
N PHE A 12 7.23 -6.26 -11.45
CA PHE A 12 8.15 -6.18 -10.33
C PHE A 12 7.40 -6.17 -8.98
N ALA A 13 6.34 -5.38 -8.85
CA ALA A 13 5.57 -5.21 -7.62
C ALA A 13 4.45 -6.24 -7.45
N GLY A 14 4.14 -7.09 -8.43
CA GLY A 14 2.94 -7.92 -8.52
C GLY A 14 2.62 -8.70 -7.24
N LEU A 15 3.62 -9.36 -6.65
CA LEU A 15 3.42 -10.08 -5.39
C LEU A 15 3.02 -9.13 -4.24
N SER A 16 3.68 -7.97 -4.11
CA SER A 16 3.32 -7.02 -3.05
C SER A 16 1.96 -6.37 -3.27
N LEU A 17 1.57 -6.13 -4.53
CA LEU A 17 0.22 -5.66 -4.86
C LEU A 17 -0.83 -6.69 -4.42
N ALA A 18 -0.61 -7.96 -4.71
CA ALA A 18 -1.49 -9.05 -4.28
C ALA A 18 -1.56 -9.16 -2.75
N ILE A 19 -0.43 -9.02 -2.04
CA ILE A 19 -0.40 -9.06 -0.58
C ILE A 19 -1.20 -7.90 0.02
N VAL A 20 -0.94 -6.65 -0.38
CA VAL A 20 -1.61 -5.49 0.24
C VAL A 20 -3.09 -5.45 -0.09
N ALA A 21 -3.48 -5.74 -1.33
CA ALA A 21 -4.88 -5.84 -1.72
C ALA A 21 -5.58 -7.03 -1.02
N GLY A 22 -4.90 -8.18 -0.94
CA GLY A 22 -5.41 -9.38 -0.26
C GLY A 22 -5.62 -9.17 1.23
N VAL A 23 -4.69 -8.50 1.93
CA VAL A 23 -4.87 -8.17 3.36
C VAL A 23 -6.01 -7.18 3.57
N ALA A 24 -6.13 -6.14 2.73
CA ALA A 24 -7.24 -5.19 2.79
C ALA A 24 -8.58 -5.90 2.53
N PHE A 25 -8.64 -6.78 1.52
CA PHE A 25 -9.82 -7.56 1.20
C PHE A 25 -10.19 -8.55 2.30
N LEU A 26 -9.21 -9.29 2.82
CA LEU A 26 -9.43 -10.21 3.96
C LEU A 26 -10.01 -9.46 5.16
N ARG A 27 -9.46 -8.28 5.47
CA ARG A 27 -9.96 -7.43 6.55
C ARG A 27 -11.43 -7.05 6.36
N LEU A 28 -11.82 -6.68 5.13
CA LEU A 28 -13.21 -6.39 4.77
C LEU A 28 -14.10 -7.61 4.96
N VAL A 29 -13.70 -8.76 4.40
CA VAL A 29 -14.47 -10.01 4.48
C VAL A 29 -14.68 -10.46 5.91
N LEU A 30 -13.66 -10.46 6.75
CA LEU A 30 -13.76 -10.81 8.17
C LEU A 30 -14.74 -9.90 8.91
N SER A 31 -14.72 -8.59 8.62
CA SER A 31 -15.65 -7.63 9.21
C SER A 31 -17.11 -7.90 8.76
N LEU A 32 -17.32 -8.13 7.45
CA LEU A 32 -18.65 -8.44 6.92
C LEU A 32 -19.19 -9.80 7.41
N ALA A 33 -18.30 -10.74 7.73
CA ALA A 33 -18.65 -12.03 8.34
C ALA A 33 -18.99 -11.90 9.84
N GLY A 34 -19.01 -10.69 10.40
CA GLY A 34 -19.41 -10.43 11.79
C GLY A 34 -18.28 -10.64 12.82
N MET A 35 -17.03 -10.75 12.37
CA MET A 35 -15.92 -10.83 13.34
C MET A 35 -15.78 -9.51 14.11
N PRO A 36 -15.59 -9.55 15.45
CA PRO A 36 -15.46 -8.35 16.26
C PRO A 36 -14.34 -7.43 15.77
N THR A 37 -14.59 -6.12 15.78
CA THR A 37 -13.62 -5.08 15.37
C THR A 37 -12.30 -5.20 16.13
N SER A 38 -12.36 -5.57 17.43
CA SER A 38 -11.19 -5.82 18.28
C SER A 38 -10.25 -6.91 17.75
N SER A 39 -10.77 -7.88 16.99
CA SER A 39 -10.00 -8.94 16.34
C SER A 39 -9.57 -8.54 14.93
N VAL A 40 -10.48 -7.98 14.15
CA VAL A 40 -10.22 -7.58 12.74
C VAL A 40 -9.15 -6.50 12.63
N LYS A 41 -9.01 -5.63 13.64
CA LYS A 41 -7.98 -4.57 13.66
C LYS A 41 -6.55 -5.08 13.50
N TRP A 42 -6.28 -6.33 13.91
CA TRP A 42 -4.95 -6.93 13.78
C TRP A 42 -4.60 -7.32 12.34
N VAL A 43 -5.60 -7.51 11.47
CA VAL A 43 -5.41 -7.67 10.02
C VAL A 43 -5.23 -6.28 9.41
N SER A 44 -4.03 -5.72 9.51
CA SER A 44 -3.77 -4.33 9.17
C SER A 44 -3.24 -4.16 7.74
N ALA A 45 -4.05 -3.59 6.86
CA ALA A 45 -3.63 -3.22 5.51
C ALA A 45 -2.51 -2.17 5.53
N THR A 46 -2.51 -1.25 6.51
CA THR A 46 -1.47 -0.23 6.67
C THR A 46 -0.12 -0.86 7.03
N VAL A 47 -0.12 -1.85 7.94
CA VAL A 47 1.12 -2.57 8.29
C VAL A 47 1.63 -3.38 7.10
N ALA A 48 0.74 -4.09 6.39
CA ALA A 48 1.11 -4.82 5.18
C ALA A 48 1.70 -3.90 4.11
N LEU A 49 1.08 -2.73 3.88
CA LEU A 49 1.57 -1.72 2.95
C LEU A 49 2.96 -1.21 3.37
N LEU A 50 3.15 -0.86 4.64
CA LEU A 50 4.45 -0.38 5.15
C LEU A 50 5.54 -1.43 4.96
N VAL A 51 5.31 -2.67 5.39
CA VAL A 51 6.27 -3.77 5.25
C VAL A 51 6.62 -4.01 3.77
N CYS A 52 5.60 -4.09 2.91
CA CYS A 52 5.82 -4.26 1.47
C CYS A 52 6.61 -3.09 0.87
N ALA A 53 6.30 -1.85 1.25
CA ALA A 53 7.01 -0.67 0.75
C ALA A 53 8.50 -0.70 1.14
N LEU A 54 8.83 -1.02 2.39
CA LEU A 54 10.21 -1.07 2.87
C LEU A 54 11.00 -2.22 2.19
N VAL A 55 10.40 -3.43 2.13
CA VAL A 55 11.03 -4.60 1.48
C VAL A 55 11.28 -4.32 -0.01
N TYR A 56 10.27 -3.81 -0.73
CA TYR A 56 10.42 -3.54 -2.16
C TYR A 56 11.36 -2.38 -2.46
N SER A 57 11.51 -1.43 -1.55
CA SER A 57 12.52 -0.38 -1.66
C SER A 57 13.95 -0.96 -1.62
N ALA A 58 14.21 -1.94 -0.76
CA ALA A 58 15.47 -2.67 -0.77
C ALA A 58 15.62 -3.50 -2.07
N LEU A 59 14.56 -4.18 -2.52
CA LEU A 59 14.57 -4.98 -3.73
C LEU A 59 14.80 -4.16 -5.01
N VAL A 60 14.37 -2.90 -5.06
CA VAL A 60 14.67 -1.98 -6.18
C VAL A 60 16.18 -1.88 -6.39
N HIS A 61 16.97 -1.81 -5.31
CA HIS A 61 18.44 -1.81 -5.41
C HIS A 61 19.00 -3.22 -5.64
N THR A 62 18.66 -4.18 -4.76
CA THR A 62 19.33 -5.49 -4.76
C THR A 62 19.02 -6.34 -6.00
N ARG A 63 17.87 -6.09 -6.65
CA ARG A 63 17.51 -6.73 -7.93
C ARG A 63 17.91 -5.90 -9.16
N GLY A 64 18.61 -4.77 -9.00
CA GLY A 64 18.99 -3.90 -10.09
C GLY A 64 17.79 -3.29 -10.84
N PHE A 65 16.62 -3.16 -10.17
CA PHE A 65 15.44 -2.63 -10.82
C PHE A 65 15.56 -1.13 -11.08
N GLY A 66 16.32 -0.41 -10.28
CA GLY A 66 16.56 1.01 -10.51
C GLY A 66 17.16 1.76 -9.32
N SER A 67 16.74 3.01 -9.17
CA SER A 67 17.22 3.95 -8.17
C SER A 67 16.08 4.48 -7.30
N TYR A 68 16.33 5.49 -6.51
CA TYR A 68 15.33 6.16 -5.67
C TYR A 68 14.07 6.60 -6.43
N LYS A 69 14.22 7.00 -7.71
CA LYS A 69 13.09 7.42 -8.56
C LYS A 69 12.12 6.27 -8.83
N GLN A 70 12.61 5.03 -8.93
CA GLN A 70 11.78 3.87 -9.20
C GLN A 70 11.02 3.37 -7.94
N ILE A 71 11.45 3.76 -6.73
CA ILE A 71 10.69 3.45 -5.50
C ILE A 71 9.32 4.11 -5.53
N LEU A 72 9.23 5.38 -5.95
CA LEU A 72 7.98 6.13 -5.91
C LEU A 72 6.83 5.43 -6.65
N PRO A 73 6.95 5.03 -7.93
CA PRO A 73 5.87 4.31 -8.60
C PRO A 73 5.59 2.93 -7.99
N VAL A 74 6.58 2.25 -7.41
CA VAL A 74 6.36 0.97 -6.72
C VAL A 74 5.47 1.15 -5.49
N VAL A 75 5.82 2.08 -4.59
CA VAL A 75 5.03 2.33 -3.37
C VAL A 75 3.69 2.97 -3.69
N TRP A 76 3.61 3.78 -4.75
CA TRP A 76 2.36 4.35 -5.21
C TRP A 76 1.39 3.28 -5.69
N LEU A 77 1.83 2.32 -6.49
CA LEU A 77 1.02 1.19 -6.94
C LEU A 77 0.52 0.34 -5.77
N GLN A 78 1.37 0.09 -4.77
CA GLN A 78 0.98 -0.64 -3.55
C GLN A 78 -0.10 0.12 -2.77
N ALA A 79 0.05 1.44 -2.61
CA ALA A 79 -0.93 2.27 -1.94
C ALA A 79 -2.27 2.31 -2.70
N VAL A 80 -2.23 2.45 -4.04
CA VAL A 80 -3.43 2.39 -4.88
C VAL A 80 -4.12 1.04 -4.75
N ALA A 81 -3.39 -0.07 -4.78
CA ALA A 81 -3.96 -1.41 -4.64
C ALA A 81 -4.69 -1.59 -3.30
N ALA A 82 -4.14 -1.11 -2.19
CA ALA A 82 -4.80 -1.12 -0.89
C ALA A 82 -6.04 -0.20 -0.88
N ASN A 83 -5.89 1.05 -1.36
CA ASN A 83 -6.95 2.06 -1.31
C ASN A 83 -8.15 1.71 -2.19
N VAL A 84 -7.97 1.05 -3.32
CA VAL A 84 -9.10 0.57 -4.15
C VAL A 84 -10.00 -0.35 -3.33
N VAL A 85 -9.43 -1.28 -2.56
CA VAL A 85 -10.22 -2.19 -1.70
C VAL A 85 -10.87 -1.44 -0.54
N ILE A 86 -10.14 -0.54 0.10
CA ILE A 86 -10.65 0.27 1.23
C ILE A 86 -11.81 1.14 0.77
N ILE A 87 -11.66 1.88 -0.33
CA ILE A 87 -12.70 2.75 -0.88
C ILE A 87 -13.91 1.92 -1.31
N ALA A 88 -13.70 0.76 -1.95
CA ALA A 88 -14.79 -0.15 -2.28
C ALA A 88 -15.57 -0.60 -1.04
N GLY A 89 -14.88 -0.89 0.07
CA GLY A 89 -15.51 -1.23 1.35
C GLY A 89 -16.29 -0.06 1.96
N ILE A 90 -15.77 1.18 1.87
CA ILE A 90 -16.48 2.38 2.30
C ILE A 90 -17.75 2.56 1.48
N VAL A 91 -17.65 2.50 0.15
CA VAL A 91 -18.80 2.62 -0.76
C VAL A 91 -19.84 1.54 -0.48
N LEU A 92 -19.39 0.29 -0.26
CA LEU A 92 -20.29 -0.80 0.12
C LEU A 92 -21.05 -0.50 1.41
N GLY A 93 -20.37 0.00 2.45
CA GLY A 93 -20.99 0.39 3.71
C GLY A 93 -22.02 1.51 3.54
N ILE A 94 -21.73 2.50 2.70
CA ILE A 94 -22.65 3.60 2.36
C ILE A 94 -23.89 3.07 1.64
N LEU A 95 -23.71 2.27 0.60
CA LEU A 95 -24.82 1.77 -0.24
C LEU A 95 -25.72 0.79 0.49
N THR A 96 -25.15 -0.04 1.38
CA THR A 96 -25.92 -1.06 2.13
C THR A 96 -26.45 -0.57 3.47
N GLY A 97 -26.00 0.58 3.96
CA GLY A 97 -26.26 1.07 5.31
C GLY A 97 -25.60 0.24 6.42
N ARG A 98 -24.85 -0.82 6.08
CA ARG A 98 -24.18 -1.70 7.05
C ARG A 98 -22.76 -1.22 7.32
N ASP A 99 -22.39 -1.21 8.60
CA ASP A 99 -21.02 -0.90 8.98
C ASP A 99 -20.07 -2.05 8.63
N ASN A 100 -18.86 -1.69 8.28
CA ASN A 100 -17.73 -2.58 8.14
C ASN A 100 -16.48 -1.91 8.72
N ILE A 101 -15.37 -2.63 8.76
CA ILE A 101 -14.12 -2.16 9.38
C ILE A 101 -13.60 -0.82 8.84
N PHE A 102 -14.02 -0.40 7.66
CA PHE A 102 -13.62 0.87 7.06
C PHE A 102 -14.61 2.00 7.31
N THR A 103 -15.83 1.71 7.83
CA THR A 103 -16.86 2.71 8.08
C THR A 103 -17.16 2.94 9.58
N VAL A 104 -16.70 2.03 10.46
CA VAL A 104 -16.88 2.23 11.91
C VAL A 104 -16.08 3.43 12.39
N PRO A 105 -16.62 4.28 13.30
CA PRO A 105 -16.00 5.53 13.74
C PRO A 105 -14.58 5.38 14.28
N GLU A 106 -14.26 4.25 14.91
CA GLU A 106 -12.92 3.94 15.42
C GLU A 106 -11.82 4.01 14.36
N PHE A 107 -12.15 3.69 13.10
CA PHE A 107 -11.21 3.69 11.95
C PHE A 107 -11.50 4.79 10.94
N ALA A 108 -12.59 5.53 11.13
CA ALA A 108 -12.96 6.70 10.32
C ALA A 108 -12.55 8.04 10.97
N GLY A 109 -11.58 8.01 11.90
CA GLY A 109 -11.13 9.22 12.61
C GLY A 109 -12.14 9.80 13.60
N GLY A 110 -13.03 8.97 14.16
CA GLY A 110 -14.06 9.39 15.10
C GLY A 110 -15.29 10.06 14.47
N GLN A 111 -15.33 10.11 13.13
CA GLN A 111 -16.46 10.65 12.36
C GLN A 111 -17.38 9.53 11.89
N ASP A 112 -18.58 9.91 11.39
CA ASP A 112 -19.42 8.96 10.68
C ASP A 112 -18.70 8.50 9.40
N GLY A 113 -18.22 7.27 9.41
CA GLY A 113 -17.48 6.68 8.30
C GLY A 113 -18.30 6.51 7.02
N LYS A 114 -19.61 6.74 7.06
CA LYS A 114 -20.51 6.76 5.91
C LYS A 114 -20.66 8.15 5.29
N ASN A 115 -20.05 9.18 5.87
CA ASN A 115 -19.94 10.46 5.19
C ASN A 115 -18.94 10.34 4.04
N TRP A 116 -19.46 10.05 2.85
CA TRP A 116 -18.67 9.62 1.70
C TRP A 116 -17.61 10.65 1.28
N PHE A 117 -17.97 11.94 1.27
CA PHE A 117 -17.08 12.95 0.69
C PHE A 117 -15.78 13.11 1.50
N PRO A 118 -15.79 13.46 2.79
CA PRO A 118 -14.54 13.61 3.54
C PRO A 118 -13.80 12.28 3.69
N HIS A 119 -14.51 11.15 3.81
CA HIS A 119 -13.88 9.86 4.03
C HIS A 119 -13.19 9.35 2.76
N VAL A 120 -13.90 9.28 1.62
CA VAL A 120 -13.31 8.85 0.34
C VAL A 120 -12.24 9.85 -0.11
N PHE A 121 -12.51 11.16 0.00
CA PHE A 121 -11.55 12.20 -0.35
C PHE A 121 -10.28 12.10 0.51
N GLY A 122 -10.42 11.84 1.81
CA GLY A 122 -9.31 11.57 2.71
C GLY A 122 -8.44 10.42 2.23
N HIS A 123 -9.04 9.29 1.84
CA HIS A 123 -8.31 8.15 1.28
C HIS A 123 -7.63 8.48 -0.06
N VAL A 124 -8.25 9.26 -0.92
CA VAL A 124 -7.64 9.69 -2.19
C VAL A 124 -6.42 10.59 -1.93
N ILE A 125 -6.54 11.57 -1.04
CA ILE A 125 -5.45 12.51 -0.76
C ILE A 125 -4.37 11.86 0.11
N PHE A 126 -4.74 11.37 1.29
CA PHE A 126 -3.74 10.84 2.23
C PHE A 126 -3.23 9.45 1.81
N GLY A 127 -4.11 8.58 1.36
CA GLY A 127 -3.74 7.24 0.91
C GLY A 127 -3.14 7.22 -0.51
N GLY A 128 -3.63 8.05 -1.41
CA GLY A 128 -3.20 8.08 -2.81
C GLY A 128 -2.04 9.03 -3.11
N ILE A 129 -1.82 10.07 -2.31
CA ILE A 129 -0.78 11.09 -2.58
C ILE A 129 0.19 11.19 -1.41
N VAL A 130 -0.26 11.59 -0.22
CA VAL A 130 0.62 11.87 0.92
C VAL A 130 1.32 10.60 1.41
N GLY A 131 0.56 9.51 1.59
CA GLY A 131 1.10 8.23 2.04
C GLY A 131 2.22 7.69 1.15
N PRO A 132 2.03 7.60 -0.17
CA PRO A 132 3.11 7.21 -1.09
C PRO A 132 4.35 8.09 -1.03
N LEU A 133 4.21 9.39 -0.83
CA LEU A 133 5.37 10.29 -0.67
C LEU A 133 6.13 10.00 0.62
N VAL A 134 5.43 9.78 1.73
CA VAL A 134 6.04 9.38 3.01
C VAL A 134 6.73 8.02 2.86
N LEU A 135 6.06 7.03 2.25
CA LEU A 135 6.62 5.70 2.01
C LEU A 135 7.84 5.76 1.06
N TRP A 136 7.83 6.63 0.08
CA TRP A 136 8.97 6.88 -0.78
C TRP A 136 10.17 7.44 0.01
N GLY A 137 9.94 8.38 0.92
CA GLY A 137 10.97 8.91 1.81
C GLY A 137 11.58 7.81 2.69
N LEU A 138 10.73 7.03 3.39
CA LEU A 138 11.16 5.91 4.23
C LEU A 138 11.87 4.82 3.40
N GLY A 139 11.32 4.47 2.24
CA GLY A 139 11.92 3.51 1.32
C GLY A 139 13.27 3.99 0.77
N SER A 140 13.45 5.30 0.60
CA SER A 140 14.73 5.88 0.19
C SER A 140 15.81 5.71 1.26
N LEU A 141 15.45 5.83 2.54
CA LEU A 141 16.36 5.54 3.65
C LEU A 141 16.73 4.04 3.68
N VAL A 142 15.76 3.15 3.50
CA VAL A 142 16.02 1.70 3.40
C VAL A 142 16.96 1.39 2.22
N MET A 143 16.72 1.98 1.06
CA MET A 143 17.62 1.81 -0.09
C MET A 143 19.03 2.32 0.19
N LEU A 144 19.16 3.43 0.91
CA LEU A 144 20.47 3.98 1.29
C LEU A 144 21.25 2.96 2.15
N VAL A 145 20.58 2.34 3.13
CA VAL A 145 21.18 1.27 3.94
C VAL A 145 21.52 0.05 3.07
N ALA A 146 20.58 -0.39 2.21
CA ALA A 146 20.81 -1.52 1.31
C ALA A 146 22.02 -1.32 0.40
N LYS A 147 22.26 -0.10 -0.11
CA LYS A 147 23.44 0.24 -0.90
C LYS A 147 24.74 0.14 -0.10
N LYS A 148 24.74 0.51 1.18
CA LYS A 148 25.92 0.39 2.04
C LYS A 148 26.26 -1.07 2.36
N VAL A 149 25.24 -1.90 2.59
CA VAL A 149 25.39 -3.32 2.95
C VAL A 149 25.69 -4.20 1.71
N SER A 150 25.18 -3.82 0.54
CA SER A 150 25.33 -4.59 -0.70
C SER A 150 25.71 -3.70 -1.89
N PRO A 151 26.91 -3.08 -1.88
CA PRO A 151 27.28 -2.08 -2.88
C PRO A 151 27.34 -2.61 -4.32
N GLY A 152 27.58 -3.90 -4.53
CA GLY A 152 27.69 -4.52 -5.85
C GLY A 152 26.43 -5.20 -6.40
N ALA A 153 25.33 -5.19 -5.66
CA ALA A 153 24.14 -5.95 -6.04
C ALA A 153 23.45 -5.41 -7.31
N GLY A 154 23.48 -4.11 -7.53
CA GLY A 154 22.84 -3.46 -8.69
C GLY A 154 23.63 -3.62 -10.01
N THR A 155 24.92 -3.83 -9.96
CA THR A 155 25.79 -3.86 -11.15
C THR A 155 25.94 -5.25 -11.75
N ARG A 156 25.77 -6.32 -10.99
CA ARG A 156 25.98 -7.71 -11.43
C ARG A 156 24.94 -8.22 -12.45
N ARG A 157 23.76 -7.60 -12.57
CA ARG A 157 22.69 -8.03 -13.49
C ARG A 157 22.62 -7.25 -14.81
N SER A 158 23.32 -6.15 -14.95
CA SER A 158 23.41 -5.43 -16.22
C SER A 158 24.49 -5.99 -17.16
N ALA A 159 25.27 -6.97 -16.69
CA ALA A 159 26.37 -7.61 -17.45
C ALA A 159 26.04 -9.05 -17.89
N ALA A 160 24.83 -9.55 -17.64
CA ALA A 160 24.31 -10.84 -18.09
C ALA A 160 23.07 -10.65 -18.96
#